data_01b8bafb9dfebbd60f5088fb50e61f9b
#
_entry.id   01b8bafb9dfebbd60f5088fb50e61f9b
#
_cell.length_a   1.000
_cell.length_b   1.000
_cell.length_c   1.000
_cell.angle_alpha   90.00
_cell.angle_beta   90.00
_cell.angle_gamma   90.00
#
_symmetry.space_group_name_H-M   'P 1'
#
loop_
_entity.id
_entity.type
_entity.pdbx_description
1 polymer ?
#
loop_
_entity_poly.entity_id
_entity_poly.type
_entity_poly.pdbx_seq_one_letter_code
_entity_poly.pdbx_strand_id
1 'polypeptide(L)'
;MTSIDLQLAADKFAVIDTLHRFAAGIDLRDPALLASAFSRNAVSDFRPAAAKAGFEYPVLEGRDSIVATLSAALSQLDTTHSVSNARVTLDGDNARLDALVEAQHVPQGDPSRHYLMKNRYDVELVREDDVWLIRRGRTASPGSAIGTPW
;
A
#
# COMPACT_ATOMS: atom_id res chain seq x y z
N MET A 1 9.15 19.40 -24.60
CA MET A 1 9.36 18.70 -23.30
C MET A 1 10.79 18.95 -22.87
N THR A 2 10.96 19.57 -21.72
CA THR A 2 12.28 19.87 -21.17
C THR A 2 12.84 18.64 -20.42
N SER A 3 14.14 18.65 -20.11
CA SER A 3 14.75 17.61 -19.25
C SER A 3 14.14 17.60 -17.84
N ILE A 4 13.71 18.77 -17.35
CA ILE A 4 13.02 18.91 -16.05
C ILE A 4 11.64 18.23 -16.11
N ASP A 5 10.89 18.39 -17.20
CA ASP A 5 9.59 17.74 -17.36
C ASP A 5 9.71 16.22 -17.40
N LEU A 6 10.75 15.70 -18.06
CA LEU A 6 11.04 14.26 -18.09
C LEU A 6 11.39 13.72 -16.72
N GLN A 7 12.19 14.46 -15.95
CA GLN A 7 12.57 14.05 -14.59
C GLN A 7 11.34 14.04 -13.66
N LEU A 8 10.49 15.07 -13.73
CA LEU A 8 9.25 15.12 -12.95
C LEU A 8 8.30 13.96 -13.31
N ALA A 9 8.20 13.61 -14.58
CA ALA A 9 7.39 12.48 -15.02
C ALA A 9 7.97 11.15 -14.49
N ALA A 10 9.29 10.98 -14.57
CA ALA A 10 9.98 9.80 -14.06
C ALA A 10 9.81 9.66 -12.53
N ASP A 11 9.96 10.75 -11.79
CA ASP A 11 9.76 10.75 -10.34
C ASP A 11 8.32 10.42 -9.95
N LYS A 12 7.33 10.98 -10.64
CA LYS A 12 5.91 10.63 -10.39
C LYS A 12 5.64 9.15 -10.66
N PHE A 13 6.20 8.61 -11.74
CA PHE A 13 6.08 7.18 -12.03
C PHE A 13 6.73 6.33 -10.93
N ALA A 14 7.94 6.68 -10.51
CA ALA A 14 8.67 5.96 -9.47
C ALA A 14 7.95 6.00 -8.10
N VAL A 15 7.29 7.12 -7.78
CA VAL A 15 6.44 7.24 -6.59
C VAL A 15 5.26 6.28 -6.66
N ILE A 16 4.57 6.21 -7.80
CA ILE A 16 3.44 5.26 -8.00
C ILE A 16 3.94 3.82 -7.97
N ASP A 17 5.09 3.54 -8.60
CA ASP A 17 5.72 2.22 -8.59
C ASP A 17 6.01 1.70 -7.18
N THR A 18 6.33 2.59 -6.25
CA THR A 18 6.51 2.20 -4.85
C THR A 18 5.26 1.55 -4.26
N LEU A 19 4.07 2.08 -4.57
CA LEU A 19 2.82 1.47 -4.13
C LEU A 19 2.49 0.18 -4.90
N HIS A 20 2.92 0.07 -6.16
CA HIS A 20 2.83 -1.18 -6.91
C HIS A 20 3.73 -2.27 -6.30
N ARG A 21 4.94 -1.95 -5.85
CA ARG A 21 5.84 -2.89 -5.16
C ARG A 21 5.24 -3.39 -3.84
N PHE A 22 4.59 -2.49 -3.10
CA PHE A 22 3.82 -2.87 -1.92
C PHE A 22 2.72 -3.89 -2.26
N ALA A 23 1.88 -3.57 -3.25
CA ALA A 23 0.77 -4.42 -3.69
C ALA A 23 1.28 -5.79 -4.20
N ALA A 24 2.25 -5.77 -5.10
CA ALA A 24 2.83 -7.01 -5.66
C ALA A 24 3.54 -7.85 -4.60
N GLY A 25 4.23 -7.22 -3.64
CA GLY A 25 4.91 -7.93 -2.55
C GLY A 25 3.94 -8.72 -1.68
N ILE A 26 2.75 -8.19 -1.44
CA ILE A 26 1.67 -8.91 -0.75
C ILE A 26 1.14 -10.04 -1.62
N ASP A 27 0.71 -9.74 -2.85
CA ASP A 27 0.00 -10.68 -3.71
C ASP A 27 0.88 -11.87 -4.13
N LEU A 28 2.16 -11.62 -4.34
CA LEU A 28 3.15 -12.66 -4.69
C LEU A 28 3.76 -13.34 -3.46
N ARG A 29 3.41 -12.92 -2.27
CA ARG A 29 4.04 -13.39 -1.01
C ARG A 29 5.56 -13.27 -1.04
N ASP A 30 6.04 -12.15 -1.56
CA ASP A 30 7.44 -11.81 -1.65
C ASP A 30 7.79 -10.74 -0.59
N PRO A 31 8.31 -11.17 0.57
CA PRO A 31 8.64 -10.23 1.65
C PRO A 31 9.79 -9.28 1.30
N ALA A 32 10.68 -9.66 0.40
CA ALA A 32 11.77 -8.80 -0.06
C ALA A 32 11.23 -7.68 -0.96
N LEU A 33 10.34 -8.01 -1.89
CA LEU A 33 9.64 -7.03 -2.74
C LEU A 33 8.79 -6.09 -1.87
N LEU A 34 8.04 -6.63 -0.91
CA LEU A 34 7.24 -5.83 0.02
C LEU A 34 8.12 -4.87 0.83
N ALA A 35 9.25 -5.36 1.38
CA ALA A 35 10.20 -4.54 2.13
C ALA A 35 10.80 -3.42 1.27
N SER A 36 11.02 -3.65 -0.02
CA SER A 36 11.57 -2.66 -0.95
C SER A 36 10.72 -1.40 -1.10
N ALA A 37 9.44 -1.46 -0.72
CA ALA A 37 8.54 -0.31 -0.78
C ALA A 37 8.69 0.65 0.41
N PHE A 38 9.29 0.23 1.52
CA PHE A 38 9.28 0.98 2.77
C PHE A 38 10.65 1.53 3.17
N SER A 39 10.65 2.74 3.72
CA SER A 39 11.81 3.25 4.46
C SER A 39 11.98 2.44 5.76
N ARG A 40 13.20 2.47 6.33
CA ARG A 40 13.52 1.66 7.52
C ARG A 40 12.58 1.94 8.70
N ASN A 41 12.24 3.22 8.92
CA ASN A 41 11.39 3.67 10.02
C ASN A 41 9.96 3.99 9.56
N ALA A 42 9.46 3.29 8.56
CA ALA A 42 8.13 3.51 8.03
C ALA A 42 7.04 3.28 9.08
N VAL A 43 5.92 3.98 8.92
CA VAL A 43 4.73 3.83 9.75
C VAL A 43 3.54 3.50 8.85
N SER A 44 2.78 2.47 9.19
CA SER A 44 1.58 2.09 8.46
C SER A 44 0.36 2.06 9.38
N ASP A 45 -0.66 2.83 9.02
CA ASP A 45 -1.91 2.96 9.74
C ASP A 45 -3.08 2.38 8.93
N PHE A 46 -3.39 1.11 9.18
CA PHE A 46 -4.51 0.41 8.55
C PHE A 46 -5.78 0.42 9.42
N ARG A 47 -5.79 1.13 10.55
CA ARG A 47 -6.95 1.20 11.46
C ARG A 47 -8.25 1.59 10.76
N PRO A 48 -8.27 2.58 9.84
CA PRO A 48 -9.53 2.92 9.15
C PRO A 48 -10.07 1.78 8.28
N ALA A 49 -9.20 1.01 7.63
CA ALA A 49 -9.60 -0.15 6.82
C ALA A 49 -10.07 -1.30 7.72
N ALA A 50 -9.34 -1.59 8.79
CA ALA A 50 -9.70 -2.63 9.75
C ALA A 50 -11.04 -2.36 10.43
N ALA A 51 -11.29 -1.11 10.84
CA ALA A 51 -12.57 -0.71 11.43
C ALA A 51 -13.77 -0.94 10.49
N LYS A 52 -13.59 -0.71 9.18
CA LYS A 52 -14.62 -1.03 8.18
C LYS A 52 -14.88 -2.53 8.06
N ALA A 53 -13.84 -3.34 8.23
CA ALA A 53 -13.93 -4.79 8.22
C ALA A 53 -14.41 -5.36 9.56
N GLY A 54 -14.64 -4.53 10.57
CA GLY A 54 -15.20 -4.90 11.87
C GLY A 54 -14.19 -5.41 12.89
N PHE A 55 -12.91 -5.09 12.73
CA PHE A 55 -11.88 -5.47 13.71
C PHE A 55 -10.93 -4.32 14.05
N GLU A 56 -10.22 -4.47 15.16
CA GLU A 56 -9.18 -3.54 15.58
C GLU A 56 -7.84 -3.96 14.99
N TYR A 57 -7.00 -2.97 14.68
CA TYR A 57 -5.68 -3.19 14.14
C TYR A 57 -4.70 -2.17 14.74
N PRO A 58 -3.47 -2.55 15.09
CA PRO A 58 -2.49 -1.60 15.61
C PRO A 58 -1.90 -0.73 14.49
N VAL A 59 -1.34 0.41 14.84
CA VAL A 59 -0.39 1.11 13.97
C VAL A 59 0.88 0.29 13.94
N LEU A 60 1.41 0.05 12.76
CA LEU A 60 2.64 -0.72 12.55
C LEU A 60 3.80 0.24 12.39
N GLU A 61 4.88 0.04 13.13
CA GLU A 61 6.07 0.88 13.12
C GLU A 61 7.32 0.06 12.77
N GLY A 62 8.10 0.58 11.82
CA GLY A 62 9.29 -0.07 11.30
C GLY A 62 9.01 -1.04 10.16
N ARG A 63 9.85 -0.95 9.10
CA ARG A 63 9.73 -1.78 7.89
C ARG A 63 9.62 -3.26 8.19
N ASP A 64 10.52 -3.79 9.03
CA ASP A 64 10.58 -5.22 9.30
C ASP A 64 9.33 -5.70 10.04
N SER A 65 8.81 -4.91 10.98
CA SER A 65 7.55 -5.17 11.67
C SER A 65 6.35 -5.12 10.72
N ILE A 66 6.30 -4.13 9.82
CA ILE A 66 5.23 -4.01 8.80
C ILE A 66 5.22 -5.26 7.92
N VAL A 67 6.37 -5.65 7.38
CA VAL A 67 6.50 -6.81 6.49
C VAL A 67 6.10 -8.10 7.20
N ALA A 68 6.62 -8.33 8.40
CA ALA A 68 6.32 -9.53 9.16
C ALA A 68 4.82 -9.62 9.52
N THR A 69 4.22 -8.52 9.96
CA THR A 69 2.80 -8.48 10.35
C THR A 69 1.88 -8.70 9.16
N LEU A 70 2.12 -8.02 8.03
CA LEU A 70 1.31 -8.20 6.82
C LEU A 70 1.45 -9.61 6.26
N SER A 71 2.66 -10.14 6.20
CA SER A 71 2.90 -11.50 5.72
C SER A 71 2.18 -12.55 6.57
N ALA A 72 2.19 -12.39 7.89
CA ALA A 72 1.49 -13.30 8.79
C ALA A 72 -0.04 -13.16 8.68
N ALA A 73 -0.56 -11.92 8.68
CA ALA A 73 -1.99 -11.65 8.64
C ALA A 73 -2.66 -12.16 7.35
N LEU A 74 -1.94 -12.14 6.23
CA LEU A 74 -2.45 -12.53 4.93
C LEU A 74 -2.02 -13.95 4.48
N SER A 75 -1.35 -14.70 5.35
CA SER A 75 -0.77 -16.01 5.02
C SER A 75 -1.78 -17.05 4.55
N GLN A 76 -3.03 -16.95 5.01
CA GLN A 76 -4.12 -17.87 4.69
C GLN A 76 -5.09 -17.31 3.64
N LEU A 77 -4.74 -16.20 3.03
CA LEU A 77 -5.57 -15.52 2.04
C LEU A 77 -4.84 -15.43 0.71
N ASP A 78 -5.53 -15.72 -0.37
CA ASP A 78 -5.10 -15.30 -1.70
C ASP A 78 -5.61 -13.88 -1.92
N THR A 79 -4.70 -12.98 -2.29
CA THR A 79 -5.00 -11.57 -2.45
C THR A 79 -4.66 -11.06 -3.84
N THR A 80 -5.41 -10.07 -4.29
CA THR A 80 -5.06 -9.25 -5.44
C THR A 80 -5.32 -7.80 -5.12
N HIS A 81 -4.32 -6.94 -5.36
CA HIS A 81 -4.41 -5.51 -5.15
C HIS A 81 -4.35 -4.79 -6.49
N SER A 82 -5.29 -3.86 -6.70
CA SER A 82 -5.28 -2.95 -7.85
C SER A 82 -5.14 -1.52 -7.34
N VAL A 83 -4.13 -0.82 -7.85
CA VAL A 83 -3.88 0.60 -7.55
C VAL A 83 -4.38 1.44 -8.72
N SER A 84 -5.22 2.43 -8.44
CA SER A 84 -5.78 3.30 -9.47
C SER A 84 -5.96 4.74 -9.01
N ASN A 85 -6.22 5.64 -9.97
CA ASN A 85 -6.48 7.05 -9.74
C ASN A 85 -5.40 7.75 -8.91
N ALA A 86 -4.14 7.37 -9.14
CA ALA A 86 -3.01 7.89 -8.42
C ALA A 86 -2.78 9.39 -8.70
N ARG A 87 -2.61 10.17 -7.64
CA ARG A 87 -2.27 11.59 -7.69
C ARG A 87 -1.01 11.82 -6.88
N VAL A 88 0.01 12.36 -7.51
CA VAL A 88 1.33 12.59 -6.91
C VAL A 88 1.63 14.07 -6.84
N THR A 89 2.05 14.52 -5.66
CA THR A 89 2.68 15.83 -5.43
C THR A 89 4.12 15.62 -5.01
N LEU A 90 5.05 16.28 -5.70
CA LEU A 90 6.48 16.23 -5.43
C LEU A 90 6.93 17.52 -4.75
N ASP A 91 7.81 17.39 -3.74
CA ASP A 91 8.48 18.49 -3.08
C ASP A 91 9.92 18.06 -2.72
N GLY A 92 10.86 18.30 -3.65
CA GLY A 92 12.25 17.85 -3.53
C GLY A 92 12.32 16.33 -3.37
N ASP A 93 12.91 15.88 -2.28
CA ASP A 93 13.05 14.46 -1.92
C ASP A 93 11.85 13.93 -1.11
N ASN A 94 10.76 14.67 -1.04
CA ASN A 94 9.51 14.24 -0.44
C ASN A 94 8.40 14.18 -1.49
N ALA A 95 7.49 13.24 -1.31
CA ALA A 95 6.31 13.09 -2.16
C ALA A 95 5.09 12.73 -1.32
N ARG A 96 3.92 13.08 -1.85
CA ARG A 96 2.64 12.61 -1.38
C ARG A 96 1.89 11.93 -2.51
N LEU A 97 1.37 10.75 -2.23
CA LEU A 97 0.59 9.94 -3.14
C LEU A 97 -0.79 9.70 -2.53
N ASP A 98 -1.83 10.06 -3.26
CA ASP A 98 -3.21 9.68 -3.00
C ASP A 98 -3.65 8.71 -4.09
N ALA A 99 -4.18 7.55 -3.73
CA ALA A 99 -4.61 6.54 -4.68
C ALA A 99 -5.80 5.73 -4.15
N LEU A 100 -6.59 5.15 -5.05
CA LEU A 100 -7.54 4.11 -4.72
C LEU A 100 -6.85 2.75 -4.77
N VAL A 101 -7.10 1.92 -3.77
CA VAL A 101 -6.61 0.54 -3.73
C VAL A 101 -7.80 -0.38 -3.50
N GLU A 102 -8.02 -1.27 -4.45
CA GLU A 102 -8.96 -2.37 -4.34
C GLU A 102 -8.19 -3.63 -3.97
N ALA A 103 -8.57 -4.26 -2.89
CA ALA A 103 -7.94 -5.47 -2.37
C ALA A 103 -8.98 -6.58 -2.25
N GLN A 104 -8.88 -7.58 -3.11
CA GLN A 104 -9.67 -8.80 -3.05
C GLN A 104 -8.98 -9.80 -2.14
N HIS A 105 -9.72 -10.40 -1.22
CA HIS A 105 -9.25 -11.42 -0.29
C HIS A 105 -10.09 -12.67 -0.46
N VAL A 106 -9.44 -13.80 -0.66
CA VAL A 106 -10.10 -15.11 -0.80
C VAL A 106 -9.43 -16.09 0.15
N PRO A 107 -10.15 -16.69 1.11
CA PRO A 107 -9.59 -17.73 1.97
C PRO A 107 -9.07 -18.91 1.16
N GLN A 108 -7.86 -19.36 1.47
CA GLN A 108 -7.31 -20.55 0.85
C GLN A 108 -8.19 -21.76 1.18
N GLY A 109 -8.52 -22.56 0.15
CA GLY A 109 -9.36 -23.75 0.29
C GLY A 109 -10.87 -23.49 0.32
N ASP A 110 -11.31 -22.22 0.30
CA ASP A 110 -12.74 -21.88 0.18
C ASP A 110 -12.96 -20.69 -0.76
N PRO A 111 -12.89 -20.90 -2.08
CA PRO A 111 -13.07 -19.82 -3.05
C PRO A 111 -14.52 -19.30 -3.16
N SER A 112 -15.48 -19.93 -2.49
CA SER A 112 -16.85 -19.43 -2.42
C SER A 112 -17.00 -18.21 -1.53
N ARG A 113 -16.03 -17.98 -0.64
CA ARG A 113 -15.96 -16.82 0.26
C ARG A 113 -14.94 -15.83 -0.27
N HIS A 114 -15.32 -14.57 -0.29
CA HIS A 114 -14.42 -13.50 -0.69
C HIS A 114 -14.81 -12.19 -0.02
N TYR A 115 -13.83 -11.32 0.12
CA TYR A 115 -14.01 -9.98 0.63
C TYR A 115 -13.27 -8.97 -0.25
N LEU A 116 -14.00 -8.01 -0.80
CA LEU A 116 -13.43 -6.92 -1.59
C LEU A 116 -13.41 -5.65 -0.73
N MET A 117 -12.21 -5.16 -0.47
CA MET A 117 -11.99 -3.91 0.23
C MET A 117 -11.56 -2.82 -0.74
N LYS A 118 -12.25 -1.69 -0.71
CA LYS A 118 -11.87 -0.49 -1.47
C LYS A 118 -11.54 0.61 -0.49
N ASN A 119 -10.31 1.10 -0.54
CA ASN A 119 -9.83 2.16 0.32
C ASN A 119 -9.09 3.24 -0.49
N ARG A 120 -9.13 4.44 0.02
CA ARG A 120 -8.20 5.49 -0.38
C ARG A 120 -6.95 5.36 0.48
N TYR A 121 -5.80 5.39 -0.19
CA TYR A 121 -4.49 5.40 0.47
C TYR A 121 -3.92 6.81 0.40
N ASP A 122 -3.51 7.33 1.54
CA ASP A 122 -2.74 8.57 1.67
C ASP A 122 -1.34 8.18 2.12
N VAL A 123 -0.36 8.44 1.25
CA VAL A 123 1.00 7.92 1.41
C VAL A 123 1.99 9.07 1.32
N GLU A 124 2.83 9.19 2.32
CA GLU A 124 4.00 10.08 2.32
C GLU A 124 5.24 9.25 1.97
N LEU A 125 6.00 9.73 0.99
CA LEU A 125 7.22 9.07 0.54
C LEU A 125 8.41 9.98 0.72
N VAL A 126 9.57 9.37 0.79
CA VAL A 126 10.88 10.01 0.83
C VAL A 126 11.79 9.35 -0.20
N ARG A 127 12.66 10.14 -0.84
CA ARG A 127 13.70 9.61 -1.70
C ARG A 127 14.98 9.40 -0.89
N GLU A 128 15.46 8.17 -0.84
CA GLU A 128 16.70 7.75 -0.21
C GLU A 128 17.54 6.99 -1.24
N ASP A 129 18.78 7.38 -1.47
CA ASP A 129 19.70 6.76 -2.43
C ASP A 129 19.04 6.56 -3.82
N ASP A 130 18.38 7.63 -4.33
CA ASP A 130 17.65 7.65 -5.60
C ASP A 130 16.44 6.71 -5.70
N VAL A 131 15.99 6.14 -4.58
CA VAL A 131 14.81 5.27 -4.51
C VAL A 131 13.71 5.94 -3.69
N TRP A 132 12.49 5.96 -4.24
CA TRP A 132 11.32 6.41 -3.51
C TRP A 132 10.81 5.30 -2.59
N LEU A 133 10.59 5.65 -1.31
CA LEU A 133 10.19 4.73 -0.24
C LEU A 133 9.03 5.31 0.55
N ILE A 134 8.10 4.46 0.97
CA ILE A 134 7.00 4.84 1.87
C ILE A 134 7.59 5.14 3.25
N ARG A 135 7.39 6.36 3.70
CA ARG A 135 7.70 6.79 5.06
C ARG A 135 6.48 6.65 5.97
N ARG A 136 5.31 6.99 5.46
CA ARG A 136 4.04 6.85 6.17
C ARG A 136 2.94 6.48 5.19
N GLY A 137 2.20 5.44 5.52
CA GLY A 137 1.00 5.05 4.79
C GLY A 137 -0.21 5.03 5.70
N ARG A 138 -1.34 5.52 5.23
CA ARG A 138 -2.60 5.48 5.92
C ARG A 138 -3.73 5.13 4.96
N THR A 139 -4.58 4.20 5.38
CA THR A 139 -5.87 4.04 4.72
C THR A 139 -6.80 5.15 5.18
N ALA A 140 -7.38 5.89 4.25
CA ALA A 140 -8.30 6.98 4.55
C ALA A 140 -9.75 6.58 4.22
N SER A 141 -10.70 7.10 5.00
CA SER A 141 -12.09 7.16 4.59
C SER A 141 -12.25 8.33 3.62
N PRO A 142 -13.12 8.29 2.61
CA PRO A 142 -14.31 7.46 2.52
C PRO A 142 -14.26 6.50 1.34
N GLY A 143 -13.70 5.38 1.48
CA GLY A 143 -14.08 4.31 0.59
C GLY A 143 -15.05 3.44 1.37
N SER A 144 -16.22 3.15 0.90
CA SER A 144 -17.00 2.08 1.48
C SER A 144 -16.32 0.76 1.20
N ALA A 145 -16.17 -0.07 2.20
CA ALA A 145 -15.96 -1.48 1.95
C ALA A 145 -17.14 -1.96 1.09
N ILE A 146 -16.85 -2.57 -0.04
CA ILE A 146 -17.88 -3.20 -0.85
C ILE A 146 -17.75 -4.70 -0.61
N GLY A 147 -18.75 -5.25 -0.02
CA GLY A 147 -18.75 -6.62 0.46
C GLY A 147 -18.82 -6.67 1.99
N THR A 148 -19.24 -7.79 2.49
CA THR A 148 -19.25 -8.07 3.93
C THR A 148 -18.05 -8.95 4.26
N PRO A 149 -17.36 -8.67 5.38
CA PRO A 149 -16.41 -9.62 5.94
C PRO A 149 -17.12 -10.97 6.14
N TRP A 150 -16.45 -12.04 5.85
CA TRP A 150 -16.93 -13.41 6.13
C TRP A 150 -16.95 -13.70 7.62
#